data_5e7ff238f44e281e31f4bd1bdd96267d
#
_entry.id   5e7ff238f44e281e31f4bd1bdd96267d
#
_cell.length_a   1.000
_cell.length_b   1.000
_cell.length_c   1.000
_cell.angle_alpha   90.00
_cell.angle_beta   90.00
_cell.angle_gamma   90.00
#
_symmetry.space_group_name_H-M   'P 1'
#
loop_
_entity.id
_entity.type
_entity.pdbx_description
1 polymer ?
#
loop_
_entity_poly.entity_id
_entity_poly.type
_entity_poly.pdbx_seq_one_letter_code
_entity_poly.pdbx_strand_id
1 'polypeptide(L)'
;MVRTKSGESFAMADLPGLIEGASQGVGLGTQFLRHIERTRVLVHIVDAASTEGRDPIDDIYKITKELEKYNPEIAKRPQVIAANKVDCIFDDGQENPVDRLRKEFEPKGIKVYPISAVTGQGVRELLFHIKELLDSVPAERIVFEQEFFPEDELFTENLPFTVERHPEDPDIFVVEGPKIEKMLGYTNLDSEKGFAFFQRFLKESGILEELEKAGIEEGNTVRMYGFDFDYYK
;
A
#
# COMPACT_ATOMS: atom_id res chain seq x y z
N MET A 1 3.25 -10.71 -9.55
CA MET A 1 2.92 -12.16 -9.51
C MET A 1 4.22 -12.94 -9.53
N VAL A 2 4.43 -13.81 -8.56
CA VAL A 2 5.61 -14.67 -8.46
C VAL A 2 5.25 -16.04 -9.08
N ARG A 3 6.11 -16.55 -9.98
CA ARG A 3 5.96 -17.88 -10.57
C ARG A 3 7.05 -18.80 -10.04
N THR A 4 6.66 -19.96 -9.55
CA THR A 4 7.59 -21.03 -9.20
C THR A 4 7.97 -21.84 -10.43
N LYS A 5 9.11 -22.56 -10.38
CA LYS A 5 9.50 -23.43 -11.50
C LYS A 5 8.53 -24.61 -11.73
N SER A 6 7.70 -24.94 -10.76
CA SER A 6 6.60 -25.93 -10.89
C SER A 6 5.39 -25.42 -11.69
N GLY A 7 5.42 -24.15 -12.13
CA GLY A 7 4.32 -23.54 -12.89
C GLY A 7 3.22 -22.94 -12.01
N GLU A 8 3.32 -23.09 -10.70
CA GLU A 8 2.39 -22.48 -9.75
C GLU A 8 2.72 -21.00 -9.55
N SER A 9 1.72 -20.21 -9.24
CA SER A 9 1.90 -18.78 -9.03
C SER A 9 1.12 -18.27 -7.83
N PHE A 10 1.68 -17.28 -7.15
CA PHE A 10 1.00 -16.53 -6.09
C PHE A 10 1.30 -15.04 -6.21
N ALA A 11 0.44 -14.21 -5.63
CA ALA A 11 0.65 -12.77 -5.57
C ALA A 11 1.48 -12.43 -4.33
N MET A 12 2.50 -11.60 -4.51
CA MET A 12 3.25 -10.96 -3.43
C MET A 12 3.06 -9.46 -3.60
N ALA A 13 2.66 -8.79 -2.53
CA ALA A 13 2.53 -7.35 -2.47
C ALA A 13 3.68 -6.78 -1.64
N ASP A 14 4.35 -5.76 -2.16
CA ASP A 14 5.26 -4.96 -1.39
C ASP A 14 4.46 -4.00 -0.49
N LEU A 15 4.90 -3.87 0.76
CA LEU A 15 4.31 -3.03 1.78
C LEU A 15 5.37 -2.03 2.27
N PRO A 16 5.75 -1.05 1.43
CA PRO A 16 6.78 -0.10 1.78
C PRO A 16 6.34 0.78 2.96
N GLY A 17 7.28 1.05 3.89
CA GLY A 17 7.08 2.07 4.92
C GLY A 17 6.28 1.66 6.16
N LEU A 18 6.23 0.36 6.50
CA LEU A 18 5.86 -0.08 7.87
C LEU A 18 6.96 0.28 8.88
N ILE A 19 7.49 1.49 8.81
CA ILE A 19 8.53 1.97 9.69
C ILE A 19 8.07 3.31 10.26
N GLU A 20 7.82 3.32 11.58
CA GLU A 20 7.57 4.49 12.44
C GLU A 20 6.47 5.45 11.98
N GLY A 21 5.27 5.27 12.52
CA GLY A 21 4.20 6.26 12.47
C GLY A 21 3.01 5.99 11.55
N ALA A 22 2.93 4.86 10.86
CA ALA A 22 1.78 4.51 10.03
C ALA A 22 0.45 4.47 10.81
N SER A 23 0.51 4.18 12.12
CA SER A 23 -0.63 4.18 13.03
C SER A 23 -1.06 5.58 13.49
N GLN A 24 -0.29 6.63 13.21
CA GLN A 24 -0.57 8.01 13.65
C GLN A 24 -1.19 8.89 12.56
N GLY A 25 -1.59 8.32 11.42
CA GLY A 25 -2.36 9.06 10.41
C GLY A 25 -1.55 10.00 9.52
N VAL A 26 -0.22 9.95 9.58
CA VAL A 26 0.64 10.77 8.72
C VAL A 26 1.18 9.90 7.58
N GLY A 27 0.45 9.84 6.46
CA GLY A 27 1.05 9.65 5.14
C GLY A 27 0.95 8.32 4.42
N LEU A 28 0.44 7.21 4.98
CA LEU A 28 0.16 6.00 4.18
C LEU A 28 -1.19 5.43 4.58
N GLY A 29 -2.22 6.14 4.17
CA GLY A 29 -3.59 5.98 4.59
C GLY A 29 -4.16 4.54 4.55
N THR A 30 -5.40 4.46 4.99
CA THR A 30 -6.29 3.28 5.03
C THR A 30 -6.22 2.33 3.81
N GLN A 31 -5.78 2.79 2.64
CA GLN A 31 -5.58 1.95 1.45
C GLN A 31 -4.44 0.93 1.61
N PHE A 32 -3.33 1.34 2.22
CA PHE A 32 -2.18 0.47 2.48
C PHE A 32 -2.55 -0.68 3.42
N LEU A 33 -3.30 -0.35 4.45
CA LEU A 33 -3.74 -1.30 5.46
C LEU A 33 -4.73 -2.34 4.88
N ARG A 34 -5.55 -1.96 3.90
CA ARG A 34 -6.42 -2.90 3.16
C ARG A 34 -5.66 -3.96 2.36
N HIS A 35 -4.46 -3.63 1.86
CA HIS A 35 -3.64 -4.64 1.17
C HIS A 35 -3.10 -5.68 2.15
N ILE A 36 -2.72 -5.27 3.38
CA ILE A 36 -2.29 -6.20 4.43
C ILE A 36 -3.43 -7.15 4.82
N GLU A 37 -4.65 -6.65 4.93
CA GLU A 37 -5.81 -7.47 5.27
C GLU A 37 -6.05 -8.63 4.31
N ARG A 38 -5.68 -8.49 3.05
CA ARG A 38 -5.80 -9.53 2.02
C ARG A 38 -4.66 -10.54 2.00
N THR A 39 -3.58 -10.31 2.75
CA THR A 39 -2.47 -11.26 2.82
C THR A 39 -2.85 -12.45 3.69
N ARG A 40 -2.31 -13.64 3.40
CA ARG A 40 -2.49 -14.83 4.22
C ARG A 40 -1.23 -15.22 4.97
N VAL A 41 -0.09 -14.78 4.47
CA VAL A 41 1.25 -15.00 5.01
C VAL A 41 2.00 -13.69 4.98
N LEU A 42 2.77 -13.41 6.02
CA LEU A 42 3.62 -12.23 6.11
C LEU A 42 5.08 -12.62 5.92
N VAL A 43 5.82 -11.82 5.18
CA VAL A 43 7.26 -11.99 4.97
C VAL A 43 7.97 -10.74 5.49
N HIS A 44 8.74 -10.87 6.57
CA HIS A 44 9.61 -9.82 7.06
C HIS A 44 10.92 -9.86 6.28
N ILE A 45 11.19 -8.86 5.47
CA ILE A 45 12.48 -8.71 4.77
C ILE A 45 13.33 -7.75 5.58
N VAL A 46 14.43 -8.24 6.16
CA VAL A 46 15.29 -7.45 7.01
C VAL A 46 16.73 -7.44 6.52
N ASP A 47 17.45 -6.35 6.76
CA ASP A 47 18.88 -6.23 6.49
C ASP A 47 19.68 -6.99 7.56
N ALA A 48 20.02 -8.26 7.29
CA ALA A 48 20.75 -9.09 8.23
C ALA A 48 22.20 -8.60 8.46
N ALA A 49 22.78 -7.88 7.50
CA ALA A 49 24.12 -7.35 7.60
C ALA A 49 24.18 -6.00 8.35
N SER A 50 23.01 -5.46 8.74
CA SER A 50 22.90 -4.17 9.44
C SER A 50 23.65 -3.03 8.71
N THR A 51 23.62 -3.02 7.37
CA THR A 51 24.37 -2.04 6.54
C THR A 51 23.95 -0.60 6.80
N GLU A 52 22.74 -0.39 7.34
CA GLU A 52 22.20 0.91 7.72
C GLU A 52 22.32 1.20 9.23
N GLY A 53 23.02 0.33 9.99
CA GLY A 53 23.22 0.48 11.42
C GLY A 53 21.99 0.17 12.29
N ARG A 54 20.98 -0.51 11.73
CA ARG A 54 19.76 -0.93 12.44
C ARG A 54 19.87 -2.38 12.86
N ASP A 55 19.31 -2.74 14.02
CA ASP A 55 19.24 -4.15 14.44
C ASP A 55 18.00 -4.82 13.80
N PRO A 56 18.17 -5.87 13.01
CA PRO A 56 17.06 -6.53 12.34
C PRO A 56 16.05 -7.17 13.30
N ILE A 57 16.45 -7.55 14.50
CA ILE A 57 15.56 -8.09 15.53
C ILE A 57 14.63 -6.99 16.03
N ASP A 58 15.18 -5.83 16.34
CA ASP A 58 14.39 -4.67 16.78
C ASP A 58 13.39 -4.21 15.71
N ASP A 59 13.81 -4.23 14.46
CA ASP A 59 12.96 -3.84 13.33
C ASP A 59 11.75 -4.80 13.19
N ILE A 60 11.97 -6.10 13.32
CA ILE A 60 10.85 -7.07 13.30
C ILE A 60 9.89 -6.84 14.45
N TYR A 61 10.39 -6.60 15.66
CA TYR A 61 9.52 -6.32 16.81
C TYR A 61 8.72 -5.03 16.67
N LYS A 62 9.33 -3.97 16.13
CA LYS A 62 8.62 -2.70 15.84
C LYS A 62 7.47 -2.93 14.86
N ILE A 63 7.75 -3.59 13.75
CA ILE A 63 6.75 -3.92 12.72
C ILE A 63 5.63 -4.77 13.32
N THR A 64 5.98 -5.83 14.07
CA THR A 64 4.98 -6.71 14.70
C THR A 64 4.09 -5.93 15.65
N LYS A 65 4.65 -5.04 16.47
CA LYS A 65 3.89 -4.19 17.39
C LYS A 65 2.96 -3.21 16.66
N GLU A 66 3.36 -2.70 15.52
CA GLU A 66 2.50 -1.84 14.68
C GLU A 66 1.33 -2.63 14.07
N LEU A 67 1.61 -3.82 13.57
CA LEU A 67 0.58 -4.73 13.07
C LEU A 67 -0.42 -5.13 14.16
N GLU A 68 0.06 -5.43 15.38
CA GLU A 68 -0.80 -5.74 16.53
C GLU A 68 -1.71 -4.57 16.92
N LYS A 69 -1.19 -3.35 16.87
CA LYS A 69 -1.99 -2.15 17.15
C LYS A 69 -3.06 -1.90 16.11
N TYR A 70 -2.72 -2.19 14.84
CA TYR A 70 -3.66 -2.01 13.73
C TYR A 70 -4.74 -3.08 13.73
N ASN A 71 -4.34 -4.35 13.67
CA ASN A 71 -5.24 -5.50 13.70
C ASN A 71 -4.52 -6.73 14.24
N PRO A 72 -4.85 -7.16 15.47
CA PRO A 72 -4.23 -8.33 16.11
C PRO A 72 -4.36 -9.63 15.31
N GLU A 73 -5.40 -9.78 14.49
CA GLU A 73 -5.61 -10.98 13.67
C GLU A 73 -4.59 -11.07 12.53
N ILE A 74 -4.11 -9.93 12.02
CA ILE A 74 -3.05 -9.90 11.01
C ILE A 74 -1.73 -10.34 11.64
N ALA A 75 -1.41 -9.87 12.82
CA ALA A 75 -0.19 -10.22 13.52
C ALA A 75 -0.10 -11.72 13.87
N LYS A 76 -1.23 -12.42 13.98
CA LYS A 76 -1.29 -13.88 14.23
C LYS A 76 -1.10 -14.74 12.99
N ARG A 77 -1.09 -14.15 11.78
CA ARG A 77 -0.92 -14.91 10.53
C ARG A 77 0.44 -15.60 10.49
N PRO A 78 0.58 -16.69 9.74
CA PRO A 78 1.87 -17.30 9.51
C PRO A 78 2.90 -16.30 8.99
N GLN A 79 4.08 -16.32 9.60
CA GLN A 79 5.14 -15.38 9.31
C GLN A 79 6.41 -16.13 8.92
N VAL A 80 7.23 -15.50 8.08
CA VAL A 80 8.57 -15.97 7.74
C VAL A 80 9.51 -14.77 7.67
N ILE A 81 10.76 -14.98 8.04
CA ILE A 81 11.79 -13.94 8.00
C ILE A 81 12.74 -14.24 6.84
N ALA A 82 12.90 -13.26 5.96
CA ALA A 82 13.92 -13.21 4.93
C ALA A 82 15.09 -12.36 5.43
N ALA A 83 16.14 -12.99 5.95
CA ALA A 83 17.37 -12.35 6.38
C ALA A 83 18.18 -11.99 5.13
N ASN A 84 17.96 -10.76 4.60
CA ASN A 84 18.53 -10.30 3.33
C ASN A 84 19.94 -9.72 3.53
N LYS A 85 20.62 -9.50 2.41
CA LYS A 85 21.98 -8.96 2.30
C LYS A 85 23.04 -9.89 2.92
N VAL A 86 22.83 -11.24 2.88
CA VAL A 86 23.83 -12.16 3.42
C VAL A 86 25.17 -12.13 2.67
N ASP A 87 25.17 -11.61 1.45
CA ASP A 87 26.38 -11.33 0.66
C ASP A 87 27.24 -10.20 1.25
N CYS A 88 26.68 -9.40 2.16
CA CYS A 88 27.38 -8.32 2.87
C CYS A 88 27.83 -8.73 4.29
N ILE A 89 27.56 -9.96 4.73
CA ILE A 89 28.00 -10.45 6.04
C ILE A 89 29.46 -10.92 5.94
N PHE A 90 30.30 -10.33 6.75
CA PHE A 90 31.71 -10.73 6.87
C PHE A 90 31.92 -11.52 8.16
N ASP A 91 32.82 -12.50 8.12
CA ASP A 91 33.25 -13.22 9.31
C ASP A 91 34.26 -12.34 10.08
N ASP A 92 33.77 -11.70 11.11
CA ASP A 92 34.56 -10.85 12.02
C ASP A 92 34.83 -11.51 13.37
N GLY A 93 34.51 -12.81 13.48
CA GLY A 93 34.60 -13.58 14.71
C GLY A 93 33.46 -13.33 15.70
N GLN A 94 32.46 -12.53 15.35
CA GLN A 94 31.24 -12.35 16.13
C GLN A 94 30.17 -13.37 15.77
N GLU A 95 29.10 -13.44 16.56
CA GLU A 95 27.96 -14.29 16.26
C GLU A 95 27.32 -13.90 14.92
N ASN A 96 27.12 -14.87 14.04
CA ASN A 96 26.48 -14.63 12.74
C ASN A 96 25.07 -14.02 12.93
N PRO A 97 24.78 -12.89 12.28
CA PRO A 97 23.47 -12.22 12.42
C PRO A 97 22.28 -13.11 12.07
N VAL A 98 22.44 -14.02 11.12
CA VAL A 98 21.37 -15.00 10.76
C VAL A 98 21.12 -15.95 11.90
N ASP A 99 22.17 -16.40 12.61
CA ASP A 99 22.00 -17.32 13.73
C ASP A 99 21.38 -16.63 14.94
N ARG A 100 21.64 -15.32 15.14
CA ARG A 100 20.93 -14.49 16.12
C ARG A 100 19.43 -14.46 15.81
N LEU A 101 19.05 -14.21 14.57
CA LEU A 101 17.67 -14.21 14.13
C LEU A 101 17.01 -15.58 14.35
N ARG A 102 17.69 -16.66 14.01
CA ARG A 102 17.18 -18.03 14.23
C ARG A 102 16.94 -18.32 15.70
N LYS A 103 17.90 -18.00 16.56
CA LYS A 103 17.77 -18.21 18.01
C LYS A 103 16.57 -17.47 18.59
N GLU A 104 16.28 -16.29 18.08
CA GLU A 104 15.19 -15.45 18.57
C GLU A 104 13.81 -15.88 18.05
N PHE A 105 13.70 -16.22 16.76
CA PHE A 105 12.40 -16.38 16.11
C PHE A 105 11.99 -17.83 15.81
N GLU A 106 12.91 -18.76 15.58
CA GLU A 106 12.55 -20.16 15.31
C GLU A 106 11.87 -20.86 16.51
N PRO A 107 12.24 -20.59 17.77
CA PRO A 107 11.48 -21.10 18.93
C PRO A 107 10.03 -20.58 18.98
N LYS A 108 9.73 -19.47 18.31
CA LYS A 108 8.39 -18.90 18.19
C LYS A 108 7.62 -19.42 16.96
N GLY A 109 8.21 -20.38 16.23
CA GLY A 109 7.62 -20.98 15.04
C GLY A 109 7.81 -20.17 13.75
N ILE A 110 8.61 -19.09 13.77
CA ILE A 110 8.88 -18.25 12.61
C ILE A 110 10.24 -18.65 12.01
N LYS A 111 10.22 -19.26 10.82
CA LYS A 111 11.45 -19.70 10.13
C LYS A 111 12.24 -18.53 9.56
N VAL A 112 13.57 -18.65 9.58
CA VAL A 112 14.51 -17.65 9.07
C VAL A 112 15.24 -18.17 7.85
N TYR A 113 15.09 -17.47 6.72
CA TYR A 113 15.75 -17.80 5.46
C TYR A 113 16.83 -16.77 5.15
N PRO A 114 18.13 -17.18 5.12
CA PRO A 114 19.20 -16.33 4.66
C PRO A 114 19.09 -16.15 3.15
N ILE A 115 18.99 -14.90 2.70
CA ILE A 115 18.90 -14.59 1.28
C ILE A 115 19.83 -13.44 0.88
N SER A 116 20.15 -13.39 -0.39
CA SER A 116 20.65 -12.21 -1.05
C SER A 116 19.75 -11.90 -2.25
N ALA A 117 19.00 -10.81 -2.19
CA ALA A 117 18.16 -10.37 -3.30
C ALA A 117 18.98 -10.00 -4.54
N VAL A 118 20.23 -9.54 -4.34
CA VAL A 118 21.15 -9.15 -5.42
C VAL A 118 21.68 -10.35 -6.16
N THR A 119 22.14 -11.39 -5.44
CA THR A 119 22.71 -12.58 -6.05
C THR A 119 21.70 -13.66 -6.38
N GLY A 120 20.51 -13.59 -5.78
CA GLY A 120 19.48 -14.62 -5.87
C GLY A 120 19.68 -15.80 -4.92
N GLN A 121 20.72 -15.79 -4.08
CA GLN A 121 21.00 -16.83 -3.11
C GLN A 121 19.82 -16.97 -2.13
N GLY A 122 19.39 -18.22 -1.82
CA GLY A 122 18.36 -18.52 -0.84
C GLY A 122 16.92 -18.11 -1.21
N VAL A 123 16.74 -17.33 -2.28
CA VAL A 123 15.41 -16.80 -2.68
C VAL A 123 14.48 -17.95 -3.08
N ARG A 124 15.00 -18.97 -3.74
CA ARG A 124 14.18 -20.10 -4.19
C ARG A 124 13.61 -20.90 -3.02
N GLU A 125 14.41 -21.15 -2.01
CA GLU A 125 14.04 -21.89 -0.80
C GLU A 125 12.99 -21.11 -0.01
N LEU A 126 13.17 -19.79 0.11
CA LEU A 126 12.19 -18.88 0.71
C LEU A 126 10.84 -18.95 -0.02
N LEU A 127 10.83 -18.80 -1.35
CA LEU A 127 9.60 -18.84 -2.16
C LEU A 127 8.89 -20.20 -2.06
N PHE A 128 9.64 -21.29 -2.01
CA PHE A 128 9.07 -22.62 -1.81
C PHE A 128 8.35 -22.71 -0.47
N HIS A 129 9.00 -22.27 0.61
CA HIS A 129 8.38 -22.28 1.94
C HIS A 129 7.17 -21.34 2.06
N ILE A 130 7.21 -20.17 1.45
CA ILE A 130 6.04 -19.28 1.38
C ILE A 130 4.86 -20.00 0.72
N LYS A 131 5.12 -20.75 -0.35
CA LYS A 131 4.07 -21.52 -1.02
C LYS A 131 3.51 -22.62 -0.11
N GLU A 132 4.36 -23.36 0.60
CA GLU A 132 3.91 -24.36 1.59
C GLU A 132 3.03 -23.72 2.68
N LEU A 133 3.43 -22.56 3.20
CA LEU A 133 2.63 -21.81 4.17
C LEU A 133 1.28 -21.40 3.58
N LEU A 134 1.27 -20.87 2.35
CA LEU A 134 0.04 -20.48 1.67
C LEU A 134 -0.91 -21.66 1.44
N ASP A 135 -0.37 -22.85 1.18
CA ASP A 135 -1.17 -24.07 0.99
C ASP A 135 -1.72 -24.61 2.31
N SER A 136 -1.00 -24.38 3.42
CA SER A 136 -1.42 -24.81 4.75
C SER A 136 -2.49 -23.92 5.37
N VAL A 137 -2.59 -22.66 4.91
CA VAL A 137 -3.60 -21.72 5.37
C VAL A 137 -4.86 -21.88 4.52
N PRO A 138 -6.03 -22.13 5.13
CA PRO A 138 -7.29 -22.19 4.40
C PRO A 138 -7.42 -20.99 3.47
N ALA A 139 -7.81 -21.26 2.22
CA ALA A 139 -8.18 -20.19 1.29
C ALA A 139 -9.58 -19.66 1.67
N GLU A 140 -9.75 -19.23 2.91
CA GLU A 140 -10.92 -18.45 3.23
C GLU A 140 -10.88 -17.25 2.30
N ARG A 141 -11.82 -17.21 1.38
CA ARG A 141 -12.18 -15.95 0.78
C ARG A 141 -12.68 -15.12 1.94
N ILE A 142 -11.82 -14.24 2.46
CA ILE A 142 -12.29 -13.14 3.28
C ILE A 142 -13.14 -12.35 2.30
N VAL A 143 -14.42 -12.66 2.26
CA VAL A 143 -15.42 -11.80 1.63
C VAL A 143 -15.49 -10.64 2.62
N PHE A 144 -14.68 -9.62 2.36
CA PHE A 144 -14.93 -8.33 2.96
C PHE A 144 -16.32 -7.95 2.45
N GLU A 145 -17.32 -8.09 3.26
CA GLU A 145 -18.51 -7.30 3.08
C GLU A 145 -18.01 -5.88 3.03
N GLN A 146 -18.20 -5.25 1.92
CA GLN A 146 -17.75 -3.90 1.66
C GLN A 146 -18.69 -2.99 2.49
N GLU A 147 -18.45 -2.95 3.82
CA GLU A 147 -19.22 -2.11 4.74
C GLU A 147 -18.97 -0.61 4.51
N PHE A 148 -17.95 -0.30 3.70
CA PHE A 148 -17.56 1.06 3.43
C PHE A 148 -17.35 1.25 1.92
N PHE A 149 -18.25 1.98 1.32
CA PHE A 149 -18.07 2.53 -0.02
C PHE A 149 -17.57 3.97 0.13
N PRO A 150 -16.28 4.26 -0.14
CA PRO A 150 -15.77 5.64 -0.14
C PRO A 150 -16.59 6.52 -1.05
N GLU A 151 -17.19 5.91 -2.09
CA GLU A 151 -18.08 6.55 -3.04
C GLU A 151 -19.32 7.12 -2.34
N ASP A 152 -19.97 6.35 -1.46
CA ASP A 152 -21.18 6.81 -0.77
C ASP A 152 -20.91 7.96 0.21
N GLU A 153 -19.74 7.96 0.88
CA GLU A 153 -19.33 9.09 1.72
C GLU A 153 -19.05 10.36 0.92
N LEU A 154 -18.40 10.24 -0.24
CA LEU A 154 -18.13 11.39 -1.09
C LEU A 154 -19.40 12.08 -1.57
N PHE A 155 -20.50 11.34 -1.72
CA PHE A 155 -21.80 11.89 -2.10
C PHE A 155 -22.61 12.38 -0.90
N THR A 156 -22.50 11.75 0.25
CA THR A 156 -23.28 12.07 1.46
C THR A 156 -22.66 13.19 2.30
N GLU A 157 -21.32 13.30 2.34
CA GLU A 157 -20.65 14.38 3.04
C GLU A 157 -20.75 15.69 2.23
N ASN A 158 -21.33 16.70 2.87
CA ASN A 158 -21.39 18.06 2.29
C ASN A 158 -20.07 18.81 2.52
N LEU A 159 -18.97 18.26 2.00
CA LEU A 159 -17.67 18.91 2.06
C LEU A 159 -17.61 20.09 1.08
N PRO A 160 -17.07 21.24 1.50
CA PRO A 160 -16.99 22.41 0.63
C PRO A 160 -15.99 22.21 -0.51
N PHE A 161 -16.25 22.88 -1.62
CA PHE A 161 -15.32 23.09 -2.72
C PHE A 161 -15.48 24.50 -3.27
N THR A 162 -14.48 24.99 -3.96
CA THR A 162 -14.47 26.29 -4.63
C THR A 162 -14.23 26.11 -6.13
N VAL A 163 -14.82 26.98 -6.93
CA VAL A 163 -14.59 27.08 -8.37
C VAL A 163 -14.17 28.50 -8.66
N GLU A 164 -12.96 28.69 -9.13
CA GLU A 164 -12.39 30.00 -9.42
C GLU A 164 -11.72 29.99 -10.80
N ARG A 165 -11.73 31.17 -11.49
CA ARG A 165 -10.91 31.30 -12.70
C ARG A 165 -9.46 31.52 -12.32
N HIS A 166 -8.56 30.89 -13.10
CA HIS A 166 -7.13 31.10 -12.90
C HIS A 166 -6.76 32.58 -13.14
N PRO A 167 -5.99 33.22 -12.24
CA PRO A 167 -5.76 34.68 -12.32
C PRO A 167 -4.95 35.12 -13.54
N GLU A 168 -4.13 34.26 -14.12
CA GLU A 168 -3.28 34.58 -15.27
C GLU A 168 -3.80 33.99 -16.59
N ASP A 169 -4.72 33.02 -16.54
CA ASP A 169 -5.28 32.37 -17.72
C ASP A 169 -6.79 32.19 -17.58
N PRO A 170 -7.60 33.00 -18.29
CA PRO A 170 -9.06 33.01 -18.18
C PRO A 170 -9.72 31.72 -18.73
N ASP A 171 -8.99 30.91 -19.50
CA ASP A 171 -9.48 29.65 -20.07
C ASP A 171 -9.30 28.47 -19.10
N ILE A 172 -8.65 28.69 -17.96
CA ILE A 172 -8.45 27.68 -16.91
C ILE A 172 -9.37 27.98 -15.71
N PHE A 173 -10.13 26.96 -15.31
CA PHE A 173 -10.96 26.97 -14.09
C PHE A 173 -10.32 26.06 -13.05
N VAL A 174 -10.06 26.60 -11.87
CA VAL A 174 -9.46 25.86 -10.75
C VAL A 174 -10.55 25.39 -9.79
N VAL A 175 -10.59 24.09 -9.50
CA VAL A 175 -11.54 23.49 -8.56
C VAL A 175 -10.76 22.87 -7.43
N GLU A 176 -10.95 23.39 -6.23
CA GLU A 176 -10.24 22.97 -5.03
C GLU A 176 -11.18 22.75 -3.86
N GLY A 177 -10.74 21.96 -2.89
CA GLY A 177 -11.44 21.74 -1.65
C GLY A 177 -11.32 20.30 -1.15
N PRO A 178 -11.61 20.06 0.15
CA PRO A 178 -11.47 18.74 0.78
C PRO A 178 -12.21 17.63 0.05
N LYS A 179 -13.33 17.95 -0.60
CA LYS A 179 -14.14 17.00 -1.38
C LYS A 179 -13.37 16.47 -2.60
N ILE A 180 -12.68 17.39 -3.30
CA ILE A 180 -11.89 17.07 -4.49
C ILE A 180 -10.65 16.26 -4.11
N GLU A 181 -9.92 16.71 -3.08
CA GLU A 181 -8.74 16.04 -2.58
C GLU A 181 -9.06 14.59 -2.15
N LYS A 182 -10.16 14.41 -1.41
CA LYS A 182 -10.63 13.09 -0.99
C LYS A 182 -10.97 12.20 -2.19
N MET A 183 -11.66 12.71 -3.20
CA MET A 183 -11.98 11.98 -4.42
C MET A 183 -10.73 11.55 -5.19
N LEU A 184 -9.80 12.46 -5.43
CA LEU A 184 -8.55 12.18 -6.14
C LEU A 184 -7.69 11.14 -5.40
N GLY A 185 -7.69 11.17 -4.06
CA GLY A 185 -7.00 10.19 -3.22
C GLY A 185 -7.55 8.76 -3.32
N TYR A 186 -8.81 8.60 -3.71
CA TYR A 186 -9.48 7.28 -3.83
C TYR A 186 -9.59 6.76 -5.27
N THR A 187 -9.38 7.62 -6.27
CA THR A 187 -9.71 7.33 -7.66
C THR A 187 -8.45 7.21 -8.51
N ASN A 188 -8.29 6.08 -9.20
CA ASN A 188 -7.28 5.94 -10.23
C ASN A 188 -7.86 6.43 -11.57
N LEU A 189 -7.52 7.65 -11.94
CA LEU A 189 -8.02 8.30 -13.17
C LEU A 189 -7.51 7.66 -14.47
N ASP A 190 -6.40 6.90 -14.41
CA ASP A 190 -5.87 6.18 -15.58
C ASP A 190 -6.69 4.92 -15.92
N SER A 191 -7.59 4.49 -15.04
CA SER A 191 -8.46 3.35 -15.28
C SER A 191 -9.82 3.79 -15.85
N GLU A 192 -10.37 3.01 -16.77
CA GLU A 192 -11.70 3.26 -17.36
C GLU A 192 -12.79 3.38 -16.28
N LYS A 193 -12.74 2.53 -15.24
CA LYS A 193 -13.69 2.58 -14.11
C LYS A 193 -13.50 3.81 -13.24
N GLY A 194 -12.24 4.19 -12.97
CA GLY A 194 -11.95 5.38 -12.18
C GLY A 194 -12.36 6.66 -12.91
N PHE A 195 -12.14 6.73 -14.21
CA PHE A 195 -12.57 7.87 -15.02
C PHE A 195 -14.11 7.97 -15.11
N ALA A 196 -14.81 6.86 -15.28
CA ALA A 196 -16.28 6.83 -15.24
C ALA A 196 -16.82 7.27 -13.86
N PHE A 197 -16.17 6.86 -12.77
CA PHE A 197 -16.51 7.32 -11.43
C PHE A 197 -16.28 8.83 -11.28
N PHE A 198 -15.16 9.35 -11.76
CA PHE A 198 -14.84 10.77 -11.75
C PHE A 198 -15.90 11.61 -12.49
N GLN A 199 -16.31 11.17 -13.67
CA GLN A 199 -17.38 11.84 -14.42
C GLN A 199 -18.70 11.89 -13.64
N ARG A 200 -19.09 10.76 -13.03
CA ARG A 200 -20.27 10.68 -12.17
C ARG A 200 -20.15 11.62 -10.97
N PHE A 201 -18.97 11.62 -10.31
CA PHE A 201 -18.70 12.49 -9.18
C PHE A 201 -18.86 13.98 -9.52
N LEU A 202 -18.29 14.44 -10.63
CA LEU A 202 -18.44 15.84 -11.08
C LEU A 202 -19.91 16.25 -11.24
N LYS A 203 -20.73 15.33 -11.76
CA LYS A 203 -22.14 15.57 -11.98
C LYS A 203 -22.95 15.58 -10.67
N GLU A 204 -22.78 14.56 -9.83
CA GLU A 204 -23.58 14.37 -8.62
C GLU A 204 -23.17 15.30 -7.47
N SER A 205 -21.93 15.77 -7.46
CA SER A 205 -21.44 16.73 -6.45
C SER A 205 -21.80 18.20 -6.73
N GLY A 206 -22.43 18.49 -7.88
CA GLY A 206 -22.79 19.85 -8.27
C GLY A 206 -21.62 20.69 -8.81
N ILE A 207 -20.44 20.09 -9.02
CA ILE A 207 -19.26 20.79 -9.54
C ILE A 207 -19.49 21.31 -10.95
N LEU A 208 -20.14 20.50 -11.80
CA LEU A 208 -20.47 20.93 -13.17
C LEU A 208 -21.40 22.14 -13.17
N GLU A 209 -22.39 22.18 -12.28
CA GLU A 209 -23.32 23.32 -12.17
C GLU A 209 -22.59 24.59 -11.71
N GLU A 210 -21.63 24.50 -10.80
CA GLU A 210 -20.85 25.64 -10.35
C GLU A 210 -19.86 26.11 -11.43
N LEU A 211 -19.26 25.22 -12.21
CA LEU A 211 -18.44 25.55 -13.38
C LEU A 211 -19.27 26.28 -14.45
N GLU A 212 -20.47 25.82 -14.75
CA GLU A 212 -21.38 26.49 -15.68
C GLU A 212 -21.79 27.87 -15.19
N LYS A 213 -22.07 28.04 -13.89
CA LYS A 213 -22.33 29.36 -13.28
C LYS A 213 -21.12 30.28 -13.33
N ALA A 214 -19.92 29.73 -13.20
CA ALA A 214 -18.66 30.49 -13.35
C ALA A 214 -18.35 30.85 -14.80
N GLY A 215 -19.14 30.32 -15.78
CA GLY A 215 -19.07 30.68 -17.20
C GLY A 215 -18.03 29.86 -17.95
N ILE A 216 -17.89 28.55 -17.67
CA ILE A 216 -17.05 27.64 -18.44
C ILE A 216 -17.65 27.39 -19.83
N GLU A 217 -16.80 27.35 -20.84
CA GLU A 217 -17.17 27.09 -22.23
C GLU A 217 -16.44 25.84 -22.76
N GLU A 218 -16.95 25.25 -23.85
CA GLU A 218 -16.28 24.10 -24.49
C GLU A 218 -14.85 24.46 -24.91
N GLY A 219 -13.91 23.56 -24.56
CA GLY A 219 -12.49 23.76 -24.80
C GLY A 219 -11.74 24.45 -23.67
N ASN A 220 -12.42 24.95 -22.64
CA ASN A 220 -11.76 25.42 -21.44
C ASN A 220 -11.18 24.25 -20.64
N THR A 221 -10.15 24.52 -19.84
CA THR A 221 -9.48 23.54 -19.00
C THR A 221 -9.96 23.64 -17.55
N VAL A 222 -10.29 22.52 -16.93
CA VAL A 222 -10.57 22.40 -15.51
C VAL A 222 -9.36 21.82 -14.82
N ARG A 223 -8.80 22.55 -13.86
CA ARG A 223 -7.64 22.15 -13.06
C ARG A 223 -8.06 21.75 -11.65
N MET A 224 -7.67 20.53 -11.24
CA MET A 224 -7.94 19.98 -9.91
C MET A 224 -6.63 19.41 -9.33
N TYR A 225 -5.98 20.12 -8.39
CA TYR A 225 -4.76 19.67 -7.70
C TYR A 225 -3.67 19.09 -8.65
N GLY A 226 -3.42 19.75 -9.79
CA GLY A 226 -2.40 19.34 -10.75
C GLY A 226 -2.87 18.37 -11.83
N PHE A 227 -4.13 17.99 -11.85
CA PHE A 227 -4.78 17.31 -12.98
C PHE A 227 -5.54 18.33 -13.82
N ASP A 228 -5.28 18.32 -15.12
CA ASP A 228 -5.94 19.19 -16.09
C ASP A 228 -6.87 18.36 -16.98
N PHE A 229 -8.11 18.80 -17.14
CA PHE A 229 -9.14 18.14 -17.94
C PHE A 229 -9.78 19.16 -18.88
N ASP A 230 -9.95 18.78 -20.15
CA ASP A 230 -10.68 19.62 -21.09
C ASP A 230 -12.18 19.46 -20.87
N TYR A 231 -12.89 20.59 -20.83
CA TYR A 231 -14.34 20.61 -20.68
C TYR A 231 -15.02 20.48 -22.04
N TYR A 232 -15.88 19.48 -22.18
CA TYR A 232 -16.77 19.26 -23.33
C TYR A 232 -18.17 18.91 -22.83
N LYS A 233 -19.18 19.44 -23.49
CA LYS A 233 -20.61 19.16 -23.22
C LYS A 233 -21.07 17.87 -23.85
#